data_d7a051a39eab31c200caa0ec35c4bd9a
#
_entry.id   d7a051a39eab31c200caa0ec35c4bd9a
#
_cell.length_a   1.000
_cell.length_b   1.000
_cell.length_c   1.000
_cell.angle_alpha   90.00
_cell.angle_beta   90.00
_cell.angle_gamma   90.00
#
_symmetry.space_group_name_H-M   'P 1'
#
loop_
_entity.id
_entity.type
_entity.pdbx_description
1 polymer ?
#
loop_
_entity_poly.entity_id
_entity_poly.type
_entity_poly.pdbx_seq_one_letter_code
_entity_poly.pdbx_strand_id
1 'polypeptide(L)'
;HIPVPVWPEQNASCGYPDVAPGQMKPIAVMWHIMQGYASTMINWAKESSGVQKSAHFIIDRQGNITQTVSIYTPCWAAGSANNPSWSLFKGGNPNKYLISIEFEGFSIKPSYGYDYLYSDEVPWPTAMIKAGTKVTNWCMQQTGIVPSVDTMIGHYEVDAVNRAHDPAPSTARHIWPRDKILAQLRGEPDDPVDIRKGQEDAVSDLHTGRDELALAQQKLSQASDLIQAALDAD
;
A
#
# COMPACT_ATOMS: atom_id res chain seq x y z
N HIS A 1 11.15 13.02 8.72
CA HIS A 1 9.97 13.80 8.37
C HIS A 1 9.30 13.12 7.18
N ILE A 2 8.07 12.67 7.36
CA ILE A 2 7.23 12.21 6.25
C ILE A 2 6.58 13.47 5.70
N PRO A 3 6.81 13.84 4.43
CA PRO A 3 6.17 15.02 3.87
C PRO A 3 4.65 14.79 3.85
N VAL A 4 3.93 15.68 4.51
CA VAL A 4 2.47 15.68 4.58
C VAL A 4 1.96 16.68 3.55
N PRO A 5 1.37 16.26 2.43
CA PRO A 5 0.55 17.16 1.64
C PRO A 5 -0.68 17.50 2.48
N VAL A 6 -0.89 18.78 2.74
CA VAL A 6 -2.09 19.26 3.45
C VAL A 6 -3.26 19.22 2.46
N TRP A 7 -3.98 18.11 2.47
CA TRP A 7 -5.26 18.02 1.77
C TRP A 7 -6.37 18.45 2.73
N PRO A 8 -7.51 18.94 2.24
CA PRO A 8 -8.65 19.16 3.11
C PRO A 8 -9.07 17.80 3.70
N GLU A 9 -8.73 17.53 4.96
CA GLU A 9 -9.06 16.28 5.69
C GLU A 9 -10.54 15.92 5.64
N GLN A 10 -11.40 16.92 5.36
CA GLN A 10 -12.85 16.81 5.33
C GLN A 10 -13.40 15.76 4.36
N ASN A 11 -12.69 15.48 3.26
CA ASN A 11 -13.16 14.55 2.23
C ASN A 11 -12.71 13.11 2.48
N ALA A 12 -11.57 12.95 3.17
CA ALA A 12 -10.98 11.63 3.46
C ALA A 12 -11.39 11.10 4.84
N SER A 13 -11.93 11.94 5.72
CA SER A 13 -12.33 11.54 7.08
C SER A 13 -13.66 10.84 7.12
N CYS A 14 -13.80 9.82 7.98
CA CYS A 14 -15.09 9.26 8.35
C CYS A 14 -15.76 10.15 9.38
N GLY A 15 -16.94 10.63 9.08
CA GLY A 15 -17.79 11.35 10.05
C GLY A 15 -18.47 10.39 11.03
N TYR A 16 -17.75 9.88 12.02
CA TYR A 16 -18.39 9.11 13.10
C TYR A 16 -18.83 10.05 14.22
N PRO A 17 -20.09 9.95 14.69
CA PRO A 17 -20.61 10.85 15.72
C PRO A 17 -19.91 10.69 17.08
N ASP A 18 -19.31 9.53 17.34
CA ASP A 18 -18.65 9.18 18.59
C ASP A 18 -17.10 9.29 18.54
N VAL A 19 -16.52 9.61 17.39
CA VAL A 19 -15.08 9.86 17.24
C VAL A 19 -14.87 11.08 16.34
N ALA A 20 -14.69 12.23 16.96
CA ALA A 20 -14.40 13.46 16.23
C ALA A 20 -13.01 13.43 15.55
N PRO A 21 -12.80 14.20 14.48
CA PRO A 21 -11.47 14.38 13.88
C PRO A 21 -10.42 14.75 14.94
N GLY A 22 -9.26 14.11 14.90
CA GLY A 22 -8.19 14.30 15.87
C GLY A 22 -8.39 13.58 17.22
N GLN A 23 -9.49 12.85 17.43
CA GLN A 23 -9.82 12.17 18.68
C GLN A 23 -9.66 10.65 18.62
N MET A 24 -9.35 10.08 17.46
CA MET A 24 -9.11 8.65 17.32
C MET A 24 -7.92 8.22 18.18
N LYS A 25 -8.06 7.08 18.84
CA LYS A 25 -6.99 6.43 19.61
C LYS A 25 -6.57 5.15 18.89
N PRO A 26 -5.60 5.20 17.96
CA PRO A 26 -5.18 4.03 17.22
C PRO A 26 -4.61 2.95 18.13
N ILE A 27 -4.89 1.69 17.79
CA ILE A 27 -4.37 0.53 18.52
C ILE A 27 -3.58 -0.43 17.62
N ALA A 28 -3.69 -0.30 16.30
CA ALA A 28 -2.94 -1.06 15.33
C ALA A 28 -2.83 -0.32 14.00
N VAL A 29 -1.89 -0.78 13.17
CA VAL A 29 -1.71 -0.37 11.78
C VAL A 29 -2.15 -1.50 10.88
N MET A 30 -3.08 -1.23 9.97
CA MET A 30 -3.61 -2.19 9.02
C MET A 30 -3.08 -1.89 7.61
N TRP A 31 -2.55 -2.93 6.98
CA TRP A 31 -2.09 -2.89 5.60
C TRP A 31 -3.17 -3.42 4.67
N HIS A 32 -3.31 -2.72 3.54
CA HIS A 32 -4.23 -3.05 2.47
C HIS A 32 -3.53 -3.12 1.13
N ILE A 33 -4.08 -3.89 0.21
CA ILE A 33 -3.83 -3.75 -1.22
C ILE A 33 -5.07 -3.12 -1.85
N MET A 34 -4.91 -1.96 -2.50
CA MET A 34 -6.05 -1.13 -2.90
C MET A 34 -6.88 -1.72 -4.05
N GLN A 35 -6.46 -2.84 -4.65
CA GLN A 35 -7.06 -3.42 -5.86
C GLN A 35 -7.21 -2.34 -6.95
N GLY A 36 -6.15 -1.56 -7.16
CA GLY A 36 -6.18 -0.41 -8.04
C GLY A 36 -4.90 0.40 -8.04
N TYR A 37 -5.01 1.62 -8.56
CA TYR A 37 -3.91 2.57 -8.74
C TYR A 37 -3.94 3.66 -7.67
N ALA A 38 -2.75 4.06 -7.19
CA ALA A 38 -2.59 5.11 -6.18
C ALA A 38 -3.23 6.44 -6.62
N SER A 39 -3.10 6.81 -7.90
CA SER A 39 -3.71 8.01 -8.45
C SER A 39 -5.24 8.05 -8.31
N THR A 40 -5.91 6.90 -8.49
CA THR A 40 -7.35 6.78 -8.32
C THR A 40 -7.76 7.01 -6.87
N MET A 41 -7.05 6.36 -5.93
CA MET A 41 -7.33 6.49 -4.50
C MET A 41 -7.07 7.92 -4.00
N ILE A 42 -6.00 8.55 -4.47
CA ILE A 42 -5.68 9.95 -4.17
C ILE A 42 -6.78 10.88 -4.69
N ASN A 43 -7.31 10.65 -5.89
CA ASN A 43 -8.40 11.46 -6.44
C ASN A 43 -9.68 11.30 -5.61
N TRP A 44 -10.04 10.09 -5.20
CA TRP A 44 -11.19 9.89 -4.31
C TRP A 44 -11.03 10.60 -2.96
N ALA A 45 -9.82 10.60 -2.38
CA ALA A 45 -9.55 11.33 -1.15
C ALA A 45 -9.67 12.86 -1.32
N LYS A 46 -9.44 13.39 -2.55
CA LYS A 46 -9.59 14.81 -2.88
C LYS A 46 -11.04 15.24 -3.13
N GLU A 47 -11.83 14.34 -3.69
CA GLU A 47 -13.17 14.67 -4.15
C GLU A 47 -14.16 14.74 -2.98
N SER A 48 -14.96 15.80 -2.94
CA SER A 48 -16.12 15.94 -2.03
C SER A 48 -17.33 15.11 -2.50
N SER A 49 -17.14 14.19 -3.43
CA SER A 49 -18.18 13.50 -4.19
C SER A 49 -18.96 12.43 -3.41
N GLY A 50 -18.73 12.28 -2.11
CA GLY A 50 -19.40 11.28 -1.28
C GLY A 50 -18.89 9.86 -1.48
N VAL A 51 -17.78 9.66 -2.17
CA VAL A 51 -17.11 8.36 -2.25
C VAL A 51 -16.48 8.03 -0.91
N GLN A 52 -17.10 7.09 -0.18
CA GLN A 52 -16.63 6.64 1.14
C GLN A 52 -15.45 5.67 1.00
N LYS A 53 -14.34 6.17 0.46
CA LYS A 53 -13.08 5.42 0.29
C LYS A 53 -11.90 6.35 0.53
N SER A 54 -11.11 6.04 1.53
CA SER A 54 -9.88 6.76 1.85
C SER A 54 -8.98 5.88 2.72
N ALA A 55 -7.75 6.31 2.93
CA ALA A 55 -6.81 5.69 3.86
C ALA A 55 -6.04 6.81 4.55
N HIS A 56 -5.34 6.51 5.63
CA HIS A 56 -4.43 7.48 6.24
C HIS A 56 -3.23 7.74 5.31
N PHE A 57 -2.71 6.68 4.72
CA PHE A 57 -1.60 6.74 3.78
C PHE A 57 -1.90 5.92 2.53
N ILE A 58 -1.43 6.43 1.40
CA ILE A 58 -1.44 5.78 0.09
C ILE A 58 0.01 5.68 -0.35
N ILE A 59 0.45 4.48 -0.75
CA ILE A 59 1.83 4.22 -1.19
C ILE A 59 1.77 3.63 -2.59
N ASP A 60 2.43 4.28 -3.54
CA ASP A 60 2.56 3.79 -4.90
C ASP A 60 3.70 2.77 -5.04
N ARG A 61 3.82 2.15 -6.22
CA ARG A 61 4.84 1.14 -6.51
C ARG A 61 6.27 1.66 -6.45
N GLN A 62 6.48 2.95 -6.67
CA GLN A 62 7.76 3.63 -6.58
C GLN A 62 8.14 3.99 -5.14
N GLY A 63 7.23 3.76 -4.18
CA GLY A 63 7.41 4.08 -2.78
C GLY A 63 7.12 5.54 -2.44
N ASN A 64 6.42 6.28 -3.31
CA ASN A 64 5.94 7.61 -2.97
C ASN A 64 4.81 7.50 -1.97
N ILE A 65 4.88 8.31 -0.90
CA ILE A 65 3.94 8.30 0.22
C ILE A 65 3.05 9.53 0.12
N THR A 66 1.74 9.31 0.12
CA THR A 66 0.72 10.38 0.23
C THR A 66 -0.07 10.16 1.52
N GLN A 67 -0.06 11.14 2.43
CA GLN A 67 -0.96 11.14 3.57
C GLN A 67 -2.23 11.91 3.18
N THR A 68 -3.41 11.34 3.42
CA THR A 68 -4.70 11.94 3.05
C THR A 68 -5.49 12.43 4.27
N VAL A 69 -5.27 11.81 5.44
CA VAL A 69 -5.94 12.17 6.69
C VAL A 69 -5.00 11.95 7.88
N SER A 70 -5.22 12.69 8.96
CA SER A 70 -4.47 12.52 10.21
C SER A 70 -4.65 11.12 10.79
N ILE A 71 -3.58 10.52 11.35
CA ILE A 71 -3.66 9.22 12.04
C ILE A 71 -4.56 9.23 13.27
N TYR A 72 -5.02 10.38 13.71
CA TYR A 72 -5.95 10.58 14.82
C TYR A 72 -7.37 10.89 14.35
N THR A 73 -7.65 10.72 13.05
CA THR A 73 -8.98 10.96 12.44
C THR A 73 -9.40 9.69 11.71
N PRO A 74 -10.59 9.12 11.97
CA PRO A 74 -11.07 7.94 11.25
C PRO A 74 -11.12 8.15 9.73
N CYS A 75 -10.79 7.12 8.95
CA CYS A 75 -10.88 7.13 7.49
C CYS A 75 -11.76 5.98 6.96
N TRP A 76 -12.12 6.00 5.67
CA TRP A 76 -13.01 5.02 5.04
C TRP A 76 -12.23 3.85 4.41
N ALA A 77 -11.47 3.08 5.21
CA ALA A 77 -10.63 2.00 4.71
C ALA A 77 -11.06 0.60 5.18
N ALA A 78 -11.25 0.42 6.49
CA ALA A 78 -11.47 -0.89 7.09
C ALA A 78 -12.88 -1.47 6.85
N GLY A 79 -13.84 -0.64 6.44
CA GLY A 79 -15.21 -1.10 6.21
C GLY A 79 -15.86 -1.69 7.46
N SER A 80 -16.69 -2.72 7.26
CA SER A 80 -17.31 -3.50 8.33
C SER A 80 -16.48 -4.75 8.59
N ALA A 81 -16.33 -5.10 9.87
CA ALA A 81 -15.72 -6.38 10.24
C ALA A 81 -16.69 -7.53 9.94
N ASN A 82 -16.16 -8.60 9.30
CA ASN A 82 -16.94 -9.80 9.01
C ASN A 82 -16.08 -11.03 9.30
N ASN A 83 -16.47 -11.79 10.32
CA ASN A 83 -15.74 -12.93 10.85
C ASN A 83 -14.27 -12.58 11.22
N PRO A 84 -14.05 -11.58 12.09
CA PRO A 84 -12.72 -11.13 12.45
C PRO A 84 -11.96 -12.21 13.23
N SER A 85 -10.70 -12.42 12.86
CA SER A 85 -9.74 -13.27 13.59
C SER A 85 -8.73 -12.48 14.40
N TRP A 86 -8.76 -11.15 14.29
CA TRP A 86 -7.83 -10.26 14.99
C TRP A 86 -8.07 -10.25 16.50
N SER A 87 -7.05 -10.56 17.28
CA SER A 87 -7.11 -10.72 18.75
C SER A 87 -7.52 -9.45 19.51
N LEU A 88 -7.18 -8.25 18.97
CA LEU A 88 -7.50 -6.96 19.58
C LEU A 88 -8.78 -6.32 19.04
N PHE A 89 -9.60 -7.06 18.28
CA PHE A 89 -10.85 -6.55 17.75
C PHE A 89 -11.82 -6.14 18.85
N LYS A 90 -12.19 -4.85 18.88
CA LYS A 90 -13.05 -4.26 19.93
C LYS A 90 -14.54 -4.29 19.60
N GLY A 91 -14.93 -4.90 18.50
CA GLY A 91 -16.29 -4.78 17.98
C GLY A 91 -16.55 -3.45 17.26
N GLY A 92 -17.74 -3.32 16.69
CA GLY A 92 -18.15 -2.12 15.96
C GLY A 92 -17.35 -1.89 14.68
N ASN A 93 -17.20 -0.62 14.30
CA ASN A 93 -16.50 -0.26 13.07
C ASN A 93 -15.00 -0.03 13.32
N PRO A 94 -14.12 -0.84 12.70
CA PRO A 94 -12.67 -0.78 12.93
C PRO A 94 -12.00 0.52 12.44
N ASN A 95 -12.63 1.28 11.55
CA ASN A 95 -12.14 2.61 11.17
C ASN A 95 -11.96 3.56 12.34
N LYS A 96 -12.62 3.30 13.49
CA LYS A 96 -12.55 4.15 14.69
C LYS A 96 -11.28 3.99 15.50
N TYR A 97 -10.45 2.97 15.20
CA TYR A 97 -9.27 2.65 16.00
C TYR A 97 -8.12 2.01 15.20
N LEU A 98 -8.21 1.96 13.86
CA LEU A 98 -7.14 1.47 13.00
C LEU A 98 -6.53 2.59 12.15
N ILE A 99 -5.20 2.61 12.07
CA ILE A 99 -4.50 3.35 11.02
C ILE A 99 -4.43 2.45 9.80
N SER A 100 -4.89 2.93 8.65
CA SER A 100 -4.91 2.17 7.39
C SER A 100 -3.90 2.72 6.40
N ILE A 101 -3.12 1.82 5.79
CA ILE A 101 -2.13 2.10 4.74
C ILE A 101 -2.53 1.29 3.51
N GLU A 102 -2.79 1.96 2.41
CA GLU A 102 -3.16 1.36 1.12
C GLU A 102 -1.96 1.31 0.19
N PHE A 103 -1.72 0.15 -0.39
CA PHE A 103 -0.63 -0.10 -1.32
C PHE A 103 -1.15 -0.32 -2.73
N GLU A 104 -0.49 0.29 -3.72
CA GLU A 104 -0.87 0.18 -5.13
C GLU A 104 -0.70 -1.23 -5.67
N GLY A 105 -1.70 -1.71 -6.41
CA GLY A 105 -1.67 -2.98 -7.13
C GLY A 105 -2.88 -3.85 -6.87
N PHE A 106 -2.77 -5.11 -7.26
CA PHE A 106 -3.85 -6.08 -7.22
C PHE A 106 -3.38 -7.39 -6.55
N SER A 107 -4.21 -7.99 -5.72
CA SER A 107 -4.02 -9.32 -5.14
C SER A 107 -4.99 -10.36 -5.72
N ILE A 108 -5.99 -9.90 -6.46
CA ILE A 108 -6.90 -10.72 -7.26
C ILE A 108 -6.99 -10.14 -8.67
N LYS A 109 -7.11 -11.01 -9.66
CA LYS A 109 -7.25 -10.60 -11.06
C LYS A 109 -8.56 -9.83 -11.26
N PRO A 110 -8.53 -8.55 -11.66
CA PRO A 110 -9.74 -7.81 -11.96
C PRO A 110 -10.37 -8.29 -13.28
N SER A 111 -11.63 -7.96 -13.50
CA SER A 111 -12.36 -8.26 -14.75
C SER A 111 -11.94 -7.40 -15.96
N TYR A 112 -11.21 -6.33 -15.70
CA TYR A 112 -10.64 -5.42 -16.71
C TYR A 112 -9.11 -5.56 -16.75
N GLY A 113 -8.46 -4.98 -17.75
CA GLY A 113 -7.00 -5.00 -17.89
C GLY A 113 -6.28 -4.43 -16.66
N TYR A 114 -5.15 -5.01 -16.30
CA TYR A 114 -4.35 -4.65 -15.12
C TYR A 114 -2.86 -4.81 -15.45
N ASP A 115 -2.03 -3.98 -14.78
CA ASP A 115 -0.58 -4.02 -14.99
C ASP A 115 0.17 -4.67 -13.80
N TYR A 116 -0.43 -4.71 -12.59
CA TYR A 116 0.27 -5.03 -11.34
C TYR A 116 -0.51 -6.03 -10.47
N LEU A 117 -0.53 -7.30 -10.89
CA LEU A 117 -1.06 -8.40 -10.07
C LEU A 117 0.10 -9.04 -9.28
N TYR A 118 0.04 -8.98 -7.97
CA TYR A 118 1.03 -9.63 -7.11
C TYR A 118 0.76 -11.11 -6.93
N SER A 119 1.82 -11.90 -7.03
CA SER A 119 1.83 -13.36 -6.88
C SER A 119 3.20 -13.80 -6.37
N ASP A 120 3.44 -15.10 -6.30
CA ASP A 120 4.76 -15.65 -5.97
C ASP A 120 5.81 -15.28 -7.00
N GLU A 121 5.42 -15.14 -8.27
CA GLU A 121 6.31 -14.74 -9.37
C GLU A 121 6.46 -13.22 -9.48
N VAL A 122 5.49 -12.46 -8.96
CA VAL A 122 5.46 -10.99 -9.01
C VAL A 122 5.29 -10.45 -7.59
N PRO A 123 6.38 -10.36 -6.82
CA PRO A 123 6.35 -9.87 -5.44
C PRO A 123 6.08 -8.36 -5.37
N TRP A 124 5.78 -7.90 -4.19
CA TRP A 124 5.66 -6.47 -3.91
C TRP A 124 6.99 -5.75 -4.19
N PRO A 125 6.98 -4.57 -4.84
CA PRO A 125 8.19 -3.79 -5.07
C PRO A 125 8.91 -3.44 -3.77
N THR A 126 10.22 -3.62 -3.75
CA THR A 126 11.06 -3.28 -2.57
C THR A 126 10.89 -1.83 -2.12
N ALA A 127 10.76 -0.88 -3.06
CA ALA A 127 10.52 0.53 -2.75
C ALA A 127 9.20 0.74 -1.99
N MET A 128 8.15 0.04 -2.41
CA MET A 128 6.83 0.10 -1.77
C MET A 128 6.87 -0.50 -0.35
N ILE A 129 7.55 -1.65 -0.16
CA ILE A 129 7.74 -2.28 1.16
C ILE A 129 8.52 -1.35 2.09
N LYS A 130 9.65 -0.79 1.63
CA LYS A 130 10.47 0.16 2.41
C LYS A 130 9.67 1.39 2.83
N ALA A 131 8.86 1.94 1.93
CA ALA A 131 7.98 3.07 2.24
C ALA A 131 6.93 2.70 3.27
N GLY A 132 6.27 1.55 3.13
CA GLY A 132 5.29 1.03 4.08
C GLY A 132 5.88 0.78 5.47
N THR A 133 7.07 0.17 5.53
CA THR A 133 7.81 -0.04 6.79
C THR A 133 8.11 1.31 7.48
N LYS A 134 8.59 2.30 6.71
CA LYS A 134 8.89 3.65 7.23
C LYS A 134 7.63 4.32 7.79
N VAL A 135 6.50 4.25 7.08
CA VAL A 135 5.22 4.82 7.53
C VAL A 135 4.72 4.10 8.77
N THR A 136 4.75 2.76 8.79
CA THR A 136 4.33 1.95 9.93
C THR A 136 5.16 2.29 11.18
N ASN A 137 6.49 2.36 11.05
CA ASN A 137 7.36 2.76 12.15
C ASN A 137 7.01 4.15 12.69
N TRP A 138 6.83 5.12 11.79
CA TRP A 138 6.45 6.47 12.18
C TRP A 138 5.09 6.49 12.90
N CYS A 139 4.07 5.79 12.40
CA CYS A 139 2.76 5.67 13.05
C CYS A 139 2.88 5.09 14.45
N MET A 140 3.63 4.00 14.60
CA MET A 140 3.83 3.33 15.89
C MET A 140 4.56 4.24 16.88
N GLN A 141 5.58 4.98 16.45
CA GLN A 141 6.28 5.96 17.28
C GLN A 141 5.37 7.11 17.72
N GLN A 142 4.51 7.63 16.83
CA GLN A 142 3.58 8.73 17.16
C GLN A 142 2.50 8.29 18.15
N THR A 143 2.07 7.03 18.12
CA THR A 143 0.94 6.51 18.89
C THR A 143 1.33 5.69 20.11
N GLY A 144 2.61 5.33 20.23
CA GLY A 144 3.11 4.42 21.27
C GLY A 144 2.71 2.95 21.05
N ILE A 145 2.25 2.59 19.86
CA ILE A 145 1.94 1.20 19.49
C ILE A 145 3.25 0.40 19.40
N VAL A 146 3.30 -0.71 20.13
CA VAL A 146 4.47 -1.62 20.11
C VAL A 146 4.35 -2.59 18.93
N PRO A 147 5.39 -2.77 18.09
CA PRO A 147 5.36 -3.67 16.94
C PRO A 147 5.13 -5.14 17.35
N SER A 148 4.03 -5.72 16.89
CA SER A 148 3.66 -7.13 17.08
C SER A 148 2.75 -7.63 15.97
N VAL A 149 2.52 -8.94 15.91
CA VAL A 149 1.54 -9.54 14.98
C VAL A 149 0.10 -9.04 15.23
N ASP A 150 -0.20 -8.58 16.44
CA ASP A 150 -1.51 -8.03 16.80
C ASP A 150 -1.64 -6.54 16.49
N THR A 151 -0.54 -5.83 16.28
CA THR A 151 -0.52 -4.38 16.06
C THR A 151 -0.11 -3.97 14.65
N MET A 152 0.35 -4.92 13.84
CA MET A 152 0.54 -4.78 12.39
C MET A 152 -0.23 -5.90 11.70
N ILE A 153 -1.41 -5.58 11.16
CA ILE A 153 -2.38 -6.56 10.67
C ILE A 153 -2.70 -6.36 9.18
N GLY A 154 -3.20 -7.41 8.54
CA GLY A 154 -3.82 -7.32 7.23
C GLY A 154 -5.34 -7.15 7.35
N HIS A 155 -5.97 -6.59 6.33
CA HIS A 155 -7.42 -6.40 6.33
C HIS A 155 -8.20 -7.73 6.46
N TYR A 156 -7.64 -8.83 5.93
CA TYR A 156 -8.24 -10.16 6.06
C TYR A 156 -8.43 -10.63 7.52
N GLU A 157 -7.69 -10.06 8.47
CA GLU A 157 -7.84 -10.39 9.89
C GLU A 157 -9.06 -9.69 10.53
N VAL A 158 -9.54 -8.64 9.88
CA VAL A 158 -10.75 -7.88 10.27
C VAL A 158 -11.97 -8.33 9.48
N ASP A 159 -11.83 -8.55 8.18
CA ASP A 159 -12.89 -9.05 7.29
C ASP A 159 -12.40 -10.24 6.48
N ALA A 160 -12.45 -11.42 7.09
CA ALA A 160 -11.99 -12.67 6.47
C ALA A 160 -12.87 -13.12 5.30
N VAL A 161 -14.10 -12.63 5.20
CA VAL A 161 -15.07 -13.03 4.18
C VAL A 161 -14.89 -12.21 2.90
N ASN A 162 -14.92 -10.87 3.00
CA ASN A 162 -14.87 -10.01 1.83
C ASN A 162 -13.45 -9.55 1.48
N ARG A 163 -12.51 -9.69 2.42
CA ARG A 163 -11.12 -9.19 2.31
C ARG A 163 -10.06 -10.29 2.46
N ALA A 164 -10.43 -11.53 2.15
CA ALA A 164 -9.51 -12.69 2.24
C ALA A 164 -8.20 -12.51 1.46
N HIS A 165 -8.18 -11.64 0.45
CA HIS A 165 -7.04 -11.34 -0.44
C HIS A 165 -6.36 -9.99 -0.14
N ASP A 166 -6.61 -9.38 1.01
CA ASP A 166 -6.13 -8.06 1.34
C ASP A 166 -5.27 -8.09 2.62
N PRO A 167 -3.96 -7.86 2.57
CA PRO A 167 -3.17 -7.28 1.46
C PRO A 167 -2.56 -8.30 0.48
N ALA A 168 -2.74 -9.60 0.68
CA ALA A 168 -2.18 -10.62 -0.21
C ALA A 168 -3.17 -11.76 -0.42
N PRO A 169 -3.10 -12.51 -1.55
CA PRO A 169 -3.93 -13.68 -1.78
C PRO A 169 -3.85 -14.66 -0.61
N SER A 170 -4.96 -15.31 -0.26
CA SER A 170 -5.01 -16.28 0.85
C SER A 170 -4.05 -17.45 0.65
N THR A 171 -3.75 -17.81 -0.60
CA THR A 171 -2.80 -18.85 -1.00
C THR A 171 -1.34 -18.39 -1.05
N ALA A 172 -1.09 -17.07 -1.06
CA ALA A 172 0.22 -16.45 -1.22
C ALA A 172 0.46 -15.35 -0.16
N ARG A 173 0.06 -15.58 1.08
CA ARG A 173 0.20 -14.57 2.15
C ARG A 173 1.64 -14.21 2.48
N HIS A 174 2.58 -15.09 2.16
CA HIS A 174 4.01 -14.86 2.33
C HIS A 174 4.57 -13.76 1.43
N ILE A 175 3.89 -13.38 0.34
CA ILE A 175 4.29 -12.22 -0.48
C ILE A 175 4.10 -10.89 0.26
N TRP A 176 3.29 -10.84 1.32
CA TRP A 176 3.25 -9.76 2.28
C TRP A 176 4.24 -10.05 3.42
N PRO A 177 5.41 -9.39 3.44
CA PRO A 177 6.52 -9.79 4.31
C PRO A 177 6.37 -9.27 5.74
N ARG A 178 5.21 -9.54 6.39
CA ARG A 178 4.87 -9.03 7.73
C ARG A 178 5.93 -9.32 8.78
N ASP A 179 6.36 -10.57 8.87
CA ASP A 179 7.27 -11.01 9.93
C ASP A 179 8.64 -10.34 9.80
N LYS A 180 9.12 -10.19 8.56
CA LYS A 180 10.35 -9.48 8.24
C LYS A 180 10.27 -7.99 8.61
N ILE A 181 9.15 -7.35 8.26
CA ILE A 181 8.91 -5.94 8.62
C ILE A 181 8.86 -5.80 10.15
N LEU A 182 8.17 -6.69 10.84
CA LEU A 182 8.10 -6.67 12.31
C LEU A 182 9.47 -6.85 12.96
N ALA A 183 10.32 -7.74 12.43
CA ALA A 183 11.70 -7.90 12.89
C ALA A 183 12.48 -6.58 12.76
N GLN A 184 12.41 -5.93 11.60
CA GLN A 184 13.03 -4.61 11.38
C GLN A 184 12.48 -3.53 12.33
N LEU A 185 11.17 -3.49 12.55
CA LEU A 185 10.54 -2.52 13.45
C LEU A 185 10.95 -2.73 14.93
N ARG A 186 11.28 -3.95 15.30
CA ARG A 186 11.80 -4.30 16.65
C ARG A 186 13.32 -4.13 16.79
N GLY A 187 14.00 -3.76 15.69
CA GLY A 187 15.47 -3.64 15.66
C GLY A 187 16.20 -4.97 15.68
N GLU A 188 15.53 -6.06 15.28
CA GLU A 188 16.16 -7.36 15.14
C GLU A 188 17.09 -7.33 13.91
N PRO A 189 18.26 -7.98 13.96
CA PRO A 189 19.18 -8.02 12.81
C PRO A 189 18.54 -8.74 11.64
N ASP A 190 18.77 -8.23 10.44
CA ASP A 190 18.36 -8.93 9.22
C ASP A 190 19.03 -10.30 9.15
N ASP A 191 18.29 -11.34 8.76
CA ASP A 191 18.86 -12.66 8.55
C ASP A 191 19.93 -12.56 7.44
N PRO A 192 21.18 -13.06 7.67
CA PRO A 192 22.25 -13.04 6.66
C PRO A 192 21.89 -13.68 5.33
N VAL A 193 20.95 -14.65 5.33
CA VAL A 193 20.42 -15.28 4.12
C VAL A 193 19.62 -14.28 3.26
N ASP A 194 19.01 -13.30 3.90
CA ASP A 194 18.14 -12.32 3.27
C ASP A 194 18.90 -11.17 2.60
N ILE A 195 20.11 -10.85 3.09
CA ILE A 195 20.99 -9.86 2.45
C ILE A 195 21.41 -10.35 1.04
N ARG A 196 21.70 -11.65 0.88
CA ARG A 196 22.03 -12.23 -0.43
C ARG A 196 20.84 -12.18 -1.39
N LYS A 197 19.66 -12.56 -0.90
CA LYS A 197 18.43 -12.51 -1.72
C LYS A 197 18.08 -11.07 -2.10
N GLY A 198 18.20 -10.12 -1.17
CA GLY A 198 18.00 -8.69 -1.47
C GLY A 198 19.00 -8.13 -2.48
N GLN A 199 20.24 -8.66 -2.54
CA GLN A 199 21.22 -8.32 -3.57
C GLN A 199 20.86 -8.97 -4.92
N GLU A 200 20.40 -10.22 -4.92
CA GLU A 200 19.94 -10.92 -6.13
C GLU A 200 18.70 -10.26 -6.72
N ASP A 201 17.74 -9.87 -5.88
CA ASP A 201 16.54 -9.13 -6.28
C ASP A 201 16.89 -7.75 -6.86
N ALA A 202 17.82 -7.01 -6.24
CA ALA A 202 18.28 -5.71 -6.75
C ALA A 202 19.01 -5.83 -8.09
N VAL A 203 19.78 -6.91 -8.29
CA VAL A 203 20.44 -7.22 -9.58
C VAL A 203 19.39 -7.58 -10.62
N SER A 204 18.36 -8.36 -10.26
CA SER A 204 17.25 -8.71 -11.15
C SER A 204 16.46 -7.45 -11.59
N ASP A 205 16.16 -6.54 -10.66
CA ASP A 205 15.47 -5.29 -10.97
C ASP A 205 16.29 -4.39 -11.91
N LEU A 206 17.62 -4.35 -11.74
CA LEU A 206 18.53 -3.64 -12.64
C LEU A 206 18.55 -4.26 -14.05
N HIS A 207 18.50 -5.59 -14.16
CA HIS A 207 18.41 -6.28 -15.45
C HIS A 207 17.08 -5.97 -16.16
N THR A 208 15.96 -6.04 -15.44
CA THR A 208 14.64 -5.73 -15.97
C THR A 208 14.55 -4.27 -16.45
N GLY A 209 15.05 -3.32 -15.66
CA GLY A 209 15.08 -1.90 -16.06
C GLY A 209 15.98 -1.64 -17.28
N ARG A 210 17.06 -2.38 -17.42
CA ARG A 210 17.94 -2.30 -18.59
C ARG A 210 17.27 -2.82 -19.85
N ASP A 211 16.52 -3.92 -19.75
CA ASP A 211 15.78 -4.50 -20.88
C ASP A 211 14.64 -3.61 -21.34
N GLU A 212 13.92 -2.99 -20.40
CA GLU A 212 12.88 -2.00 -20.68
C GLU A 212 13.45 -0.75 -21.39
N LEU A 213 14.61 -0.27 -20.95
CA LEU A 213 15.30 0.86 -21.58
C LEU A 213 15.76 0.51 -22.99
N ALA A 214 16.29 -0.68 -23.22
CA ALA A 214 16.70 -1.15 -24.55
C ALA A 214 15.51 -1.24 -25.50
N LEU A 215 14.35 -1.73 -25.03
CA LEU A 215 13.11 -1.79 -25.79
C LEU A 215 12.58 -0.39 -26.14
N ALA A 216 12.65 0.55 -25.19
CA ALA A 216 12.25 1.93 -25.42
C ALA A 216 13.14 2.64 -26.45
N GLN A 217 14.46 2.40 -26.40
CA GLN A 217 15.41 2.92 -27.39
C GLN A 217 15.15 2.36 -28.78
N GLN A 218 14.84 1.06 -28.90
CA GLN A 218 14.50 0.44 -30.17
C GLN A 218 13.22 1.05 -30.78
N LYS A 219 12.18 1.27 -29.97
CA LYS A 219 10.93 1.92 -30.42
C LYS A 219 11.15 3.37 -30.87
N LEU A 220 12.01 4.12 -30.17
CA LEU A 220 12.39 5.48 -30.56
C LEU A 220 13.14 5.50 -31.90
N SER A 221 14.05 4.56 -32.13
CA SER A 221 14.76 4.44 -33.42
C SER A 221 13.78 4.15 -34.55
N GLN A 222 12.87 3.19 -34.38
CA GLN A 222 11.86 2.85 -35.38
C GLN A 222 10.94 4.04 -35.69
N ALA A 223 10.53 4.81 -34.67
CA ALA A 223 9.73 6.02 -34.88
C ALA A 223 10.49 7.10 -35.66
N SER A 224 11.79 7.27 -35.37
CA SER A 224 12.68 8.18 -36.09
C SER A 224 12.80 7.82 -37.58
N ASP A 225 12.97 6.53 -37.87
CA ASP A 225 13.08 6.02 -39.24
C ASP A 225 11.78 6.24 -40.05
N LEU A 226 10.63 6.04 -39.38
CA LEU A 226 9.31 6.30 -40.00
C LEU A 226 9.09 7.80 -40.28
N ILE A 227 9.50 8.68 -39.38
CA ILE A 227 9.42 10.12 -39.59
C ILE A 227 10.31 10.55 -40.74
N GLN A 228 11.56 10.04 -40.81
CA GLN A 228 12.48 10.34 -41.91
C GLN A 228 11.93 9.85 -43.24
N ALA A 229 11.41 8.64 -43.31
CA ALA A 229 10.78 8.11 -44.51
C ALA A 229 9.55 8.93 -44.99
N ALA A 230 8.79 9.48 -44.07
CA ALA A 230 7.67 10.37 -44.40
C ALA A 230 8.14 11.72 -44.95
N LEU A 231 9.24 12.26 -44.39
CA LEU A 231 9.82 13.53 -44.87
C LEU A 231 10.51 13.40 -46.23
N ASP A 232 11.03 12.21 -46.55
CA ASP A 232 11.67 11.97 -47.86
C ASP A 232 10.67 11.63 -48.97
N ALA A 233 9.39 11.44 -48.64
CA ALA A 233 8.30 11.12 -49.58
C ALA A 233 7.54 12.36 -50.09
N ASP A 234 7.78 13.53 -49.51
CA ASP A 234 7.24 14.85 -49.95
C ASP A 234 8.29 15.57 -50.83
#